data_4200ba057f5c5f79ddf6420353d5082c
#
_entry.id   4200ba057f5c5f79ddf6420353d5082c
#
_cell.length_a   1.000
_cell.length_b   1.000
_cell.length_c   1.000
_cell.angle_alpha   90.00
_cell.angle_beta   90.00
_cell.angle_gamma   90.00
#
_symmetry.space_group_name_H-M   'P 1'
#
loop_
_entity.id
_entity.type
_entity.pdbx_description
1 polymer ?
#
loop_
_entity_poly.entity_id
_entity_poly.type
_entity_poly.pdbx_seq_one_letter_code
_entity_poly.pdbx_strand_id
1 'polypeptide(L)'
;MNTSNSQISKTAYPILFAIAMAHGLNDTIQSVIPAMYPKLEQCYDLTMAQIGIITLCFQLAASIFQPIVGAYTDKNPKPYSQVLGMFFSGMGIIVLAYAPSYLWILVAVTLVGIGSSIFHPESSRVAFLASGGKRSLAQSIFQIGGNTGATMAPLLVAWIVIPNDQHYIIWFLLIVLTAKAILFYIGKWYSKILKAEQNGQKKTIVLPDLTQKQISISVIILLLLIFSKFFYMASITSYFQFYTMDKFGITEVQAQIYLFYFLFAVAIGTLLGGFFGDKFGRKYVIWFSILGAAPLTLVLPYVGIEWTGVLIILIGLILSSAFPAILVYAQELLPKKLGMVSGLFYGFAFGMGGLGSALLGFLADKTSVEYVYFICSFLPLIGLIAYFLPDLRKK
;
A
#
# COMPACT_ATOMS: atom_id res chain seq x y z
N MET A 1 -4.60 9.94 -45.08
CA MET A 1 -3.48 10.19 -44.16
C MET A 1 -3.93 11.22 -43.13
N ASN A 2 -4.51 10.78 -42.01
CA ASN A 2 -4.83 11.62 -40.86
C ASN A 2 -4.08 11.04 -39.67
N THR A 3 -2.87 11.54 -39.48
CA THR A 3 -2.12 11.30 -38.23
C THR A 3 -2.80 12.05 -37.13
N SER A 4 -3.72 11.40 -36.44
CA SER A 4 -4.20 11.85 -35.12
C SER A 4 -3.03 11.78 -34.14
N ASN A 5 -2.26 12.88 -34.05
CA ASN A 5 -1.34 13.13 -32.96
C ASN A 5 -2.13 13.10 -31.66
N SER A 6 -2.24 11.92 -31.03
CA SER A 6 -2.55 11.81 -29.61
C SER A 6 -1.39 12.49 -28.89
N GLN A 7 -1.55 13.77 -28.55
CA GLN A 7 -0.61 14.46 -27.65
C GLN A 7 -0.57 13.68 -26.35
N ILE A 8 0.39 12.75 -26.24
CA ILE A 8 0.74 12.14 -24.97
C ILE A 8 1.15 13.31 -24.07
N SER A 9 0.29 13.65 -23.11
CA SER A 9 0.58 14.75 -22.19
C SER A 9 1.91 14.42 -21.49
N LYS A 10 2.84 15.40 -21.44
CA LYS A 10 4.12 15.20 -20.76
C LYS A 10 3.89 14.78 -19.32
N THR A 11 4.73 13.87 -18.81
CA THR A 11 4.72 13.45 -17.40
C THR A 11 4.90 14.67 -16.50
N ALA A 12 3.98 14.88 -15.55
CA ALA A 12 4.04 15.98 -14.61
C ALA A 12 4.85 15.57 -13.37
N TYR A 13 6.17 15.46 -13.51
CA TYR A 13 7.07 15.03 -12.42
C TYR A 13 6.91 15.83 -11.13
N PRO A 14 6.76 17.18 -11.12
CA PRO A 14 6.54 17.92 -9.90
C PRO A 14 5.31 17.44 -9.11
N ILE A 15 4.23 17.08 -9.83
CA ILE A 15 3.02 16.53 -9.18
C ILE A 15 3.26 15.10 -8.69
N LEU A 16 4.00 14.27 -9.43
CA LEU A 16 4.33 12.91 -9.01
C LEU A 16 5.19 12.91 -7.74
N PHE A 17 6.20 13.78 -7.66
CA PHE A 17 7.01 13.89 -6.44
C PHE A 17 6.22 14.52 -5.29
N ALA A 18 5.38 15.50 -5.55
CA ALA A 18 4.52 16.10 -4.53
C ALA A 18 3.54 15.06 -3.94
N ILE A 19 2.90 14.23 -4.78
CA ILE A 19 1.96 13.20 -4.30
C ILE A 19 2.68 12.05 -3.61
N ALA A 20 3.90 11.69 -4.03
CA ALA A 20 4.73 10.72 -3.33
C ALA A 20 5.14 11.22 -1.95
N MET A 21 5.54 12.49 -1.83
CA MET A 21 5.85 13.12 -0.54
C MET A 21 4.62 13.18 0.37
N ALA A 22 3.46 13.58 -0.17
CA ALA A 22 2.21 13.56 0.58
C ALA A 22 1.82 12.15 1.05
N HIS A 23 2.10 11.12 0.24
CA HIS A 23 1.90 9.70 0.62
C HIS A 23 2.84 9.32 1.76
N GLY A 24 4.12 9.67 1.69
CA GLY A 24 5.05 9.44 2.78
C GLY A 24 4.59 10.06 4.10
N LEU A 25 4.18 11.33 4.06
CA LEU A 25 3.68 12.03 5.24
C LEU A 25 2.38 11.39 5.78
N ASN A 26 1.45 10.97 4.90
CA ASN A 26 0.23 10.27 5.29
C ASN A 26 0.54 8.92 5.96
N ASP A 27 1.42 8.12 5.36
CA ASP A 27 1.74 6.78 5.88
C ASP A 27 2.63 6.86 7.14
N THR A 28 3.40 7.94 7.31
CA THR A 28 4.04 8.24 8.60
C THR A 28 2.98 8.38 9.69
N ILE A 29 1.93 9.18 9.46
CA ILE A 29 0.84 9.37 10.44
C ILE A 29 0.13 8.05 10.76
N GLN A 30 -0.13 7.21 9.76
CA GLN A 30 -0.76 5.92 9.98
C GLN A 30 0.13 4.96 10.79
N SER A 31 1.42 4.90 10.45
CA SER A 31 2.37 3.99 11.07
C SER A 31 2.82 4.43 12.48
N VAL A 32 2.50 5.67 12.88
CA VAL A 32 2.62 6.12 14.27
C VAL A 32 1.72 5.29 15.20
N ILE A 33 0.53 4.87 14.74
CA ILE A 33 -0.42 4.10 15.58
C ILE A 33 0.23 2.81 16.11
N PRO A 34 0.70 1.87 15.27
CA PRO A 34 1.37 0.67 15.78
C PRO A 34 2.69 0.95 16.49
N ALA A 35 3.42 1.99 16.12
CA ALA A 35 4.63 2.38 16.83
C ALA A 35 4.36 2.88 18.26
N MET A 36 3.14 3.36 18.52
CA MET A 36 2.69 3.81 19.84
C MET A 36 2.23 2.68 20.77
N TYR A 37 2.03 1.45 20.29
CA TYR A 37 1.43 0.37 21.09
C TYR A 37 2.11 0.14 22.44
N PRO A 38 3.45 0.07 22.56
CA PRO A 38 4.08 -0.11 23.86
C PRO A 38 3.78 1.05 24.84
N LYS A 39 3.72 2.29 24.34
CA LYS A 39 3.38 3.45 25.16
C LYS A 39 1.92 3.43 25.58
N LEU A 40 1.01 3.09 24.69
CA LEU A 40 -0.43 2.97 24.99
C LEU A 40 -0.71 1.81 25.94
N GLU A 41 -0.03 0.67 25.79
CA GLU A 41 -0.10 -0.45 26.73
C GLU A 41 0.24 0.01 28.15
N GLN A 42 1.36 0.70 28.32
CA GLN A 42 1.80 1.20 29.61
C GLN A 42 0.86 2.26 30.20
N CYS A 43 0.34 3.19 29.37
CA CYS A 43 -0.50 4.29 29.85
C CYS A 43 -1.92 3.87 30.26
N TYR A 44 -2.46 2.82 29.62
CA TYR A 44 -3.86 2.40 29.80
C TYR A 44 -4.02 0.96 30.30
N ASP A 45 -2.94 0.28 30.64
CA ASP A 45 -2.93 -1.13 31.05
C ASP A 45 -3.69 -2.04 30.06
N LEU A 46 -3.34 -1.91 28.78
CA LEU A 46 -4.05 -2.59 27.68
C LEU A 46 -3.63 -4.05 27.57
N THR A 47 -4.60 -4.91 27.33
CA THR A 47 -4.36 -6.30 26.94
C THR A 47 -3.96 -6.38 25.45
N MET A 48 -3.29 -7.48 25.05
CA MET A 48 -2.96 -7.73 23.64
C MET A 48 -4.21 -7.78 22.75
N ALA A 49 -5.33 -8.30 23.27
CA ALA A 49 -6.63 -8.26 22.59
C ALA A 49 -7.10 -6.83 22.32
N GLN A 50 -6.94 -5.91 23.27
CA GLN A 50 -7.30 -4.50 23.09
C GLN A 50 -6.41 -3.81 22.06
N ILE A 51 -5.12 -4.10 22.03
CA ILE A 51 -4.19 -3.65 20.97
C ILE A 51 -4.64 -4.19 19.59
N GLY A 52 -5.03 -5.47 19.55
CA GLY A 52 -5.61 -6.06 18.33
C GLY A 52 -6.87 -5.34 17.86
N ILE A 53 -7.76 -4.92 18.77
CA ILE A 53 -8.96 -4.15 18.43
C ILE A 53 -8.61 -2.74 17.93
N ILE A 54 -7.59 -2.08 18.48
CA ILE A 54 -7.09 -0.80 17.95
C ILE A 54 -6.68 -0.97 16.48
N THR A 55 -5.87 -2.00 16.20
CA THR A 55 -5.46 -2.33 14.83
C THR A 55 -6.67 -2.59 13.93
N LEU A 56 -7.63 -3.40 14.40
CA LEU A 56 -8.81 -3.76 13.65
C LEU A 56 -9.67 -2.53 13.30
N CYS A 57 -9.95 -1.66 14.27
CA CYS A 57 -10.72 -0.42 14.04
C CYS A 57 -10.05 0.47 12.99
N PHE A 58 -8.73 0.67 13.10
CA PHE A 58 -7.95 1.40 12.12
C PHE A 58 -8.05 0.78 10.72
N GLN A 59 -7.74 -0.52 10.60
CA GLN A 59 -7.70 -1.23 9.33
C GLN A 59 -9.09 -1.32 8.66
N LEU A 60 -10.15 -1.56 9.41
CA LEU A 60 -11.51 -1.57 8.87
C LEU A 60 -11.90 -0.20 8.31
N ALA A 61 -11.65 0.87 9.07
CA ALA A 61 -11.95 2.22 8.60
C ALA A 61 -11.10 2.59 7.37
N ALA A 62 -9.82 2.22 7.38
CA ALA A 62 -8.92 2.50 6.27
C ALA A 62 -9.25 1.69 5.01
N SER A 63 -9.75 0.44 5.14
CA SER A 63 -9.94 -0.47 4.00
C SER A 63 -11.34 -0.38 3.39
N ILE A 64 -12.39 -0.46 4.20
CA ILE A 64 -13.77 -0.61 3.73
C ILE A 64 -14.27 0.64 3.00
N PHE A 65 -13.90 1.82 3.50
CA PHE A 65 -14.36 3.08 2.89
C PHE A 65 -13.63 3.45 1.59
N GLN A 66 -12.44 2.89 1.30
CA GLN A 66 -11.69 3.24 0.09
C GLN A 66 -12.47 3.04 -1.22
N PRO A 67 -13.06 1.87 -1.51
CA PRO A 67 -13.82 1.69 -2.75
C PRO A 67 -15.07 2.56 -2.81
N ILE A 68 -15.69 2.85 -1.66
CA ILE A 68 -16.89 3.71 -1.58
C ILE A 68 -16.51 5.15 -1.94
N VAL A 69 -15.46 5.68 -1.31
CA VAL A 69 -14.93 7.02 -1.60
C VAL A 69 -14.49 7.11 -3.06
N GLY A 70 -13.76 6.11 -3.56
CA GLY A 70 -13.31 6.07 -4.94
C GLY A 70 -14.48 6.07 -5.94
N ALA A 71 -15.54 5.28 -5.69
CA ALA A 71 -16.72 5.24 -6.53
C ALA A 71 -17.50 6.57 -6.49
N TYR A 72 -17.58 7.23 -5.33
CA TYR A 72 -18.20 8.53 -5.20
C TYR A 72 -17.45 9.61 -5.98
N THR A 73 -16.13 9.65 -5.84
CA THR A 73 -15.29 10.67 -6.48
C THR A 73 -15.06 10.42 -7.97
N ASP A 74 -15.29 9.20 -8.47
CA ASP A 74 -15.36 8.92 -9.91
C ASP A 74 -16.54 9.63 -10.58
N LYS A 75 -17.68 9.72 -9.87
CA LYS A 75 -18.88 10.42 -10.35
C LYS A 75 -18.81 11.91 -10.08
N ASN A 76 -18.26 12.30 -8.94
CA ASN A 76 -18.21 13.67 -8.42
C ASN A 76 -16.78 14.05 -8.08
N PRO A 77 -15.90 14.33 -9.06
CA PRO A 77 -14.50 14.65 -8.80
C PRO A 77 -14.33 15.80 -7.82
N LYS A 78 -13.58 15.58 -6.74
CA LYS A 78 -13.35 16.55 -5.66
C LYS A 78 -11.84 16.83 -5.51
N PRO A 79 -11.31 17.87 -6.18
CA PRO A 79 -9.86 18.14 -6.20
C PRO A 79 -9.19 18.27 -4.84
N TYR A 80 -9.96 18.65 -3.82
CA TYR A 80 -9.46 18.87 -2.45
C TYR A 80 -9.89 17.77 -1.46
N SER A 81 -10.43 16.64 -1.93
CA SER A 81 -10.84 15.53 -1.06
C SER A 81 -9.69 15.00 -0.20
N GLN A 82 -8.48 14.94 -0.75
CA GLN A 82 -7.26 14.51 -0.03
C GLN A 82 -6.92 15.45 1.14
N VAL A 83 -7.16 16.77 1.00
CA VAL A 83 -6.99 17.75 2.08
C VAL A 83 -7.98 17.46 3.22
N LEU A 84 -9.21 17.05 2.87
CA LEU A 84 -10.22 16.60 3.83
C LEU A 84 -9.79 15.29 4.51
N GLY A 85 -9.22 14.35 3.77
CA GLY A 85 -8.65 13.12 4.34
C GLY A 85 -7.59 13.42 5.40
N MET A 86 -6.62 14.29 5.07
CA MET A 86 -5.60 14.72 6.03
C MET A 86 -6.16 15.52 7.21
N PHE A 87 -7.30 16.19 7.05
CA PHE A 87 -8.00 16.83 8.17
C PHE A 87 -8.50 15.77 9.17
N PHE A 88 -9.14 14.69 8.70
CA PHE A 88 -9.57 13.59 9.57
C PHE A 88 -8.38 12.91 10.26
N SER A 89 -7.28 12.68 9.54
CA SER A 89 -6.05 12.13 10.15
C SER A 89 -5.51 13.06 11.24
N GLY A 90 -5.51 14.37 11.01
CA GLY A 90 -5.10 15.35 12.00
C GLY A 90 -5.99 15.39 13.23
N MET A 91 -7.31 15.33 13.04
CA MET A 91 -8.28 15.19 14.15
C MET A 91 -8.00 13.91 14.96
N GLY A 92 -7.72 12.79 14.29
CA GLY A 92 -7.33 11.55 14.95
C GLY A 92 -6.06 11.71 15.80
N ILE A 93 -5.04 12.41 15.32
CA ILE A 93 -3.83 12.70 16.10
C ILE A 93 -4.14 13.56 17.33
N ILE A 94 -4.98 14.59 17.20
CA ILE A 94 -5.40 15.43 18.34
C ILE A 94 -6.14 14.57 19.39
N VAL A 95 -7.10 13.76 18.96
CA VAL A 95 -7.86 12.89 19.86
C VAL A 95 -6.93 11.86 20.51
N LEU A 96 -5.97 11.31 19.79
CA LEU A 96 -5.01 10.35 20.34
C LEU A 96 -4.07 11.02 21.37
N ALA A 97 -3.64 12.25 21.12
CA ALA A 97 -2.77 12.99 22.03
C ALA A 97 -3.42 13.22 23.41
N TYR A 98 -4.72 13.44 23.43
CA TYR A 98 -5.49 13.77 24.63
C TYR A 98 -6.54 12.72 25.00
N ALA A 99 -6.39 11.50 24.51
CA ALA A 99 -7.33 10.41 24.81
C ALA A 99 -7.43 10.17 26.32
N PRO A 100 -8.60 10.30 26.94
CA PRO A 100 -8.74 10.08 28.39
C PRO A 100 -8.99 8.59 28.71
N SER A 101 -9.26 7.76 27.72
CA SER A 101 -9.57 6.34 27.89
C SER A 101 -9.40 5.55 26.57
N TYR A 102 -9.41 4.21 26.72
CA TYR A 102 -9.33 3.29 25.59
C TYR A 102 -10.37 3.58 24.47
N LEU A 103 -11.59 3.94 24.81
CA LEU A 103 -12.63 4.26 23.81
C LEU A 103 -12.22 5.45 22.92
N TRP A 104 -11.58 6.47 23.49
CA TRP A 104 -11.09 7.61 22.73
C TRP A 104 -9.91 7.25 21.83
N ILE A 105 -9.10 6.26 22.21
CA ILE A 105 -8.07 5.70 21.33
C ILE A 105 -8.74 5.07 20.09
N LEU A 106 -9.83 4.28 20.28
CA LEU A 106 -10.57 3.69 19.16
C LEU A 106 -11.17 4.76 18.24
N VAL A 107 -11.72 5.84 18.80
CA VAL A 107 -12.20 7.00 18.03
C VAL A 107 -11.05 7.63 17.24
N ALA A 108 -9.91 7.86 17.88
CA ALA A 108 -8.75 8.48 17.25
C ALA A 108 -8.26 7.68 16.04
N VAL A 109 -8.03 6.38 16.20
CA VAL A 109 -7.51 5.53 15.12
C VAL A 109 -8.54 5.33 14.01
N THR A 110 -9.83 5.33 14.32
CA THR A 110 -10.91 5.31 13.32
C THR A 110 -10.89 6.58 12.47
N LEU A 111 -10.68 7.75 13.07
CA LEU A 111 -10.54 9.02 12.35
C LEU A 111 -9.32 8.99 11.41
N VAL A 112 -8.18 8.48 11.85
CA VAL A 112 -6.99 8.31 11.00
C VAL A 112 -7.31 7.34 9.85
N GLY A 113 -8.00 6.23 10.12
CA GLY A 113 -8.42 5.28 9.10
C GLY A 113 -9.36 5.89 8.05
N ILE A 114 -10.34 6.71 8.47
CA ILE A 114 -11.21 7.47 7.55
C ILE A 114 -10.37 8.41 6.68
N GLY A 115 -9.41 9.13 7.27
CA GLY A 115 -8.49 10.00 6.55
C GLY A 115 -7.74 9.25 5.45
N SER A 116 -7.17 8.08 5.80
CA SER A 116 -6.48 7.17 4.89
C SER A 116 -7.38 6.67 3.75
N SER A 117 -8.63 6.32 4.06
CA SER A 117 -9.59 5.80 3.09
C SER A 117 -9.99 6.83 2.01
N ILE A 118 -9.92 8.11 2.31
CA ILE A 118 -10.10 9.21 1.36
C ILE A 118 -8.81 9.45 0.57
N PHE A 119 -7.67 9.35 1.20
CA PHE A 119 -6.37 9.70 0.62
C PHE A 119 -5.96 8.76 -0.52
N HIS A 120 -5.93 7.43 -0.29
CA HIS A 120 -5.33 6.48 -1.23
C HIS A 120 -5.99 6.42 -2.61
N PRO A 121 -7.35 6.30 -2.76
CA PRO A 121 -7.95 6.23 -4.08
C PRO A 121 -7.75 7.51 -4.89
N GLU A 122 -7.83 8.67 -4.26
CA GLU A 122 -7.65 9.95 -4.91
C GLU A 122 -6.20 10.23 -5.29
N SER A 123 -5.25 9.88 -4.42
CA SER A 123 -3.82 10.04 -4.67
C SER A 123 -3.35 9.15 -5.82
N SER A 124 -3.82 7.90 -5.86
CA SER A 124 -3.55 6.99 -6.97
C SER A 124 -4.12 7.50 -8.30
N ARG A 125 -5.33 8.10 -8.27
CA ARG A 125 -5.92 8.79 -9.44
C ARG A 125 -5.04 9.96 -9.90
N VAL A 126 -4.59 10.81 -8.98
CA VAL A 126 -3.68 11.94 -9.30
C VAL A 126 -2.39 11.42 -9.93
N ALA A 127 -1.76 10.38 -9.37
CA ALA A 127 -0.58 9.76 -9.93
C ALA A 127 -0.81 9.24 -11.35
N PHE A 128 -1.96 8.59 -11.60
CA PHE A 128 -2.36 8.13 -12.93
C PHE A 128 -2.50 9.30 -13.92
N LEU A 129 -3.20 10.37 -13.54
CA LEU A 129 -3.40 11.56 -14.39
C LEU A 129 -2.09 12.30 -14.69
N ALA A 130 -1.17 12.34 -13.73
CA ALA A 130 0.14 12.99 -13.85
C ALA A 130 1.19 12.16 -14.62
N SER A 131 0.88 10.89 -14.94
CA SER A 131 1.85 9.91 -15.46
C SER A 131 2.39 10.22 -16.87
N GLY A 132 1.64 10.95 -17.70
CA GLY A 132 2.03 11.19 -19.11
C GLY A 132 2.27 9.91 -19.90
N GLY A 133 1.54 8.83 -19.60
CA GLY A 133 1.70 7.51 -20.23
C GLY A 133 2.60 6.53 -19.47
N LYS A 134 3.51 7.01 -18.59
CA LYS A 134 4.36 6.17 -17.72
C LYS A 134 3.63 5.77 -16.44
N ARG A 135 2.52 5.05 -16.57
CA ARG A 135 1.55 4.81 -15.50
C ARG A 135 2.10 3.96 -14.37
N SER A 136 2.82 2.87 -14.71
CA SER A 136 3.43 1.99 -13.70
C SER A 136 4.53 2.70 -12.93
N LEU A 137 5.38 3.48 -13.61
CA LEU A 137 6.40 4.28 -12.94
C LEU A 137 5.79 5.32 -12.01
N ALA A 138 4.72 6.00 -12.43
CA ALA A 138 4.02 6.98 -11.60
C ALA A 138 3.44 6.35 -10.31
N GLN A 139 2.82 5.18 -10.41
CA GLN A 139 2.32 4.45 -9.24
C GLN A 139 3.46 3.93 -8.36
N SER A 140 4.60 3.54 -8.94
CA SER A 140 5.77 3.13 -8.14
C SER A 140 6.39 4.30 -7.37
N ILE A 141 6.53 5.48 -8.00
CA ILE A 141 6.99 6.69 -7.32
C ILE A 141 6.05 7.03 -6.16
N PHE A 142 4.74 6.95 -6.39
CA PHE A 142 3.74 7.14 -5.35
C PHE A 142 3.92 6.14 -4.19
N GLN A 143 4.05 4.84 -4.49
CA GLN A 143 4.18 3.77 -3.49
C GLN A 143 5.47 3.86 -2.67
N ILE A 144 6.60 4.26 -3.27
CA ILE A 144 7.86 4.47 -2.54
C ILE A 144 7.69 5.57 -1.49
N GLY A 145 6.93 6.64 -1.82
CA GLY A 145 6.61 7.67 -0.83
C GLY A 145 6.01 7.07 0.42
N GLY A 146 4.94 6.27 0.28
CA GLY A 146 4.28 5.60 1.40
C GLY A 146 5.22 4.68 2.20
N ASN A 147 5.95 3.80 1.49
CA ASN A 147 6.91 2.90 2.13
C ASN A 147 7.98 3.65 2.95
N THR A 148 8.49 4.77 2.42
CA THR A 148 9.45 5.61 3.14
C THR A 148 8.83 6.21 4.39
N GLY A 149 7.60 6.73 4.28
CA GLY A 149 6.89 7.30 5.42
C GLY A 149 6.63 6.29 6.52
N ALA A 150 6.16 5.09 6.16
CA ALA A 150 5.93 4.02 7.10
C ALA A 150 7.21 3.61 7.86
N THR A 151 8.35 3.60 7.17
CA THR A 151 9.65 3.28 7.76
C THR A 151 10.13 4.37 8.75
N MET A 152 9.79 5.63 8.50
CA MET A 152 10.20 6.75 9.37
C MET A 152 9.40 6.84 10.67
N ALA A 153 8.16 6.37 10.69
CA ALA A 153 7.26 6.55 11.82
C ALA A 153 7.80 5.97 13.16
N PRO A 154 8.30 4.73 13.23
CA PRO A 154 8.85 4.19 14.47
C PRO A 154 10.03 5.01 15.02
N LEU A 155 10.90 5.53 14.15
CA LEU A 155 12.02 6.38 14.57
C LEU A 155 11.53 7.70 15.18
N LEU A 156 10.55 8.33 14.55
CA LEU A 156 9.97 9.58 15.07
C LEU A 156 9.26 9.34 16.40
N VAL A 157 8.54 8.24 16.57
CA VAL A 157 7.92 7.90 17.84
C VAL A 157 8.99 7.63 18.91
N ALA A 158 10.04 6.89 18.58
CA ALA A 158 11.16 6.62 19.50
C ALA A 158 11.87 7.89 19.98
N TRP A 159 11.99 8.91 19.13
CA TRP A 159 12.68 10.16 19.47
C TRP A 159 11.79 11.20 20.12
N ILE A 160 10.49 11.25 19.74
CA ILE A 160 9.59 12.34 20.16
C ILE A 160 8.67 11.88 21.29
N VAL A 161 8.11 10.67 21.22
CA VAL A 161 7.04 10.26 22.13
C VAL A 161 7.55 9.36 23.26
N ILE A 162 8.41 8.37 22.95
CA ILE A 162 8.88 7.41 23.97
C ILE A 162 9.61 8.09 25.14
N PRO A 163 10.52 9.08 24.92
CA PRO A 163 11.20 9.78 26.01
C PRO A 163 10.30 10.71 26.80
N ASN A 164 9.12 11.02 26.29
CA ASN A 164 8.18 12.01 26.80
C ASN A 164 6.81 11.35 27.07
N ASP A 165 5.79 12.18 27.26
CA ASP A 165 4.42 11.71 27.46
C ASP A 165 3.68 11.49 26.14
N GLN A 166 2.55 10.76 26.21
CA GLN A 166 1.67 10.53 25.05
C GLN A 166 1.28 11.83 24.33
N HIS A 167 1.12 12.91 25.05
CA HIS A 167 0.74 14.23 24.50
C HIS A 167 1.71 14.73 23.43
N TYR A 168 2.97 14.31 23.45
CA TYR A 168 3.97 14.69 22.47
C TYR A 168 3.67 14.22 21.05
N ILE A 169 2.73 13.29 20.88
CA ILE A 169 2.21 12.90 19.55
C ILE A 169 1.60 14.09 18.81
N ILE A 170 1.21 15.17 19.53
CA ILE A 170 0.68 16.40 18.94
C ILE A 170 1.65 17.05 17.93
N TRP A 171 2.96 16.87 18.09
CA TRP A 171 3.96 17.36 17.14
C TRP A 171 3.82 16.78 15.73
N PHE A 172 3.18 15.62 15.60
CA PHE A 172 2.88 15.03 14.29
C PHE A 172 1.86 15.87 13.50
N LEU A 173 1.18 16.84 14.12
CA LEU A 173 0.38 17.82 13.39
C LEU A 173 1.21 18.67 12.42
N LEU A 174 2.50 18.87 12.67
CA LEU A 174 3.38 19.54 11.71
C LEU A 174 3.48 18.74 10.41
N ILE A 175 3.52 17.40 10.49
CA ILE A 175 3.48 16.50 9.34
C ILE A 175 2.13 16.62 8.61
N VAL A 176 1.02 16.62 9.35
CA VAL A 176 -0.33 16.81 8.81
C VAL A 176 -0.46 18.15 8.10
N LEU A 177 0.00 19.24 8.70
CA LEU A 177 -0.06 20.57 8.10
C LEU A 177 0.79 20.66 6.82
N THR A 178 1.99 20.09 6.84
CA THR A 178 2.86 20.02 5.67
C THR A 178 2.19 19.21 4.54
N ALA A 179 1.63 18.05 4.86
CA ALA A 179 0.89 17.23 3.90
C ALA A 179 -0.31 17.99 3.33
N LYS A 180 -1.09 18.72 4.17
CA LYS A 180 -2.22 19.54 3.71
C LYS A 180 -1.79 20.62 2.74
N ALA A 181 -0.66 21.30 2.99
CA ALA A 181 -0.12 22.33 2.10
C ALA A 181 0.23 21.74 0.73
N ILE A 182 0.92 20.59 0.70
CA ILE A 182 1.27 19.88 -0.53
C ILE A 182 0.01 19.44 -1.26
N LEU A 183 -0.96 18.85 -0.56
CA LEU A 183 -2.22 18.38 -1.15
C LEU A 183 -3.08 19.52 -1.68
N PHE A 184 -3.02 20.69 -1.05
CA PHE A 184 -3.67 21.89 -1.57
C PHE A 184 -3.05 22.35 -2.90
N TYR A 185 -1.72 22.30 -3.04
CA TYR A 185 -1.03 22.56 -4.29
C TYR A 185 -1.46 21.57 -5.39
N ILE A 186 -1.52 20.27 -5.05
CA ILE A 186 -2.00 19.21 -5.96
C ILE A 186 -3.46 19.45 -6.34
N GLY A 187 -4.31 19.82 -5.38
CA GLY A 187 -5.73 20.13 -5.61
C GLY A 187 -5.93 21.28 -6.60
N LYS A 188 -5.09 22.33 -6.54
CA LYS A 188 -5.10 23.42 -7.54
C LYS A 188 -4.77 22.89 -8.95
N TRP A 189 -3.77 22.03 -9.09
CA TRP A 189 -3.41 21.40 -10.35
C TRP A 189 -4.54 20.53 -10.88
N TYR A 190 -5.12 19.67 -10.03
CA TYR A 190 -6.21 18.78 -10.41
C TYR A 190 -7.47 19.56 -10.81
N SER A 191 -7.79 20.65 -10.11
CA SER A 191 -8.89 21.55 -10.47
C SER A 191 -8.72 22.17 -11.86
N LYS A 192 -7.48 22.53 -12.25
CA LYS A 192 -7.20 23.03 -13.61
C LYS A 192 -7.47 21.97 -14.68
N ILE A 193 -7.12 20.71 -14.42
CA ILE A 193 -7.40 19.60 -15.36
C ILE A 193 -8.90 19.43 -15.53
N LEU A 194 -9.67 19.38 -14.44
CA LEU A 194 -11.13 19.22 -14.50
C LEU A 194 -11.79 20.35 -15.28
N LYS A 195 -11.36 21.60 -15.07
CA LYS A 195 -11.88 22.75 -15.85
C LYS A 195 -11.54 22.65 -17.33
N ALA A 196 -10.32 22.19 -17.67
CA ALA A 196 -9.93 21.98 -19.06
C ALA A 196 -10.77 20.89 -19.74
N GLU A 197 -11.07 19.81 -19.03
CA GLU A 197 -11.96 18.75 -19.50
C GLU A 197 -13.42 19.23 -19.71
N GLN A 198 -13.93 20.09 -18.83
CA GLN A 198 -15.25 20.72 -18.99
C GLN A 198 -15.30 21.66 -20.21
N ASN A 199 -14.21 22.35 -20.53
CA ASN A 199 -14.11 23.27 -21.67
C ASN A 199 -13.83 22.56 -23.01
N GLY A 200 -14.15 21.27 -23.12
CA GLY A 200 -14.09 20.52 -24.39
C GLY A 200 -12.75 19.83 -24.68
N GLN A 201 -11.73 19.98 -23.82
CA GLN A 201 -10.47 19.25 -23.94
C GLN A 201 -10.58 17.84 -23.32
N LYS A 202 -11.67 17.12 -23.61
CA LYS A 202 -11.82 15.74 -23.08
C LYS A 202 -10.72 14.86 -23.65
N LYS A 203 -9.89 14.31 -22.78
CA LYS A 203 -9.00 13.21 -23.15
C LYS A 203 -9.86 12.04 -23.63
N THR A 204 -9.58 11.55 -24.82
CA THR A 204 -10.24 10.34 -25.32
C THR A 204 -9.88 9.19 -24.39
N ILE A 205 -10.87 8.67 -23.68
CA ILE A 205 -10.70 7.48 -22.84
C ILE A 205 -10.72 6.29 -23.79
N VAL A 206 -9.56 5.68 -23.98
CA VAL A 206 -9.46 4.43 -24.73
C VAL A 206 -9.98 3.31 -23.84
N LEU A 207 -11.08 2.70 -24.24
CA LEU A 207 -11.61 1.52 -23.58
C LEU A 207 -10.85 0.28 -24.07
N PRO A 208 -10.59 -0.72 -23.22
CA PRO A 208 -10.04 -1.98 -23.67
C PRO A 208 -11.05 -2.70 -24.57
N ASP A 209 -10.54 -3.33 -25.64
CA ASP A 209 -11.34 -4.16 -26.53
C ASP A 209 -11.57 -5.56 -25.91
N LEU A 210 -12.32 -5.57 -24.83
CA LEU A 210 -12.59 -6.74 -24.02
C LEU A 210 -14.08 -6.82 -23.68
N THR A 211 -14.60 -8.04 -23.65
CA THR A 211 -15.96 -8.29 -23.17
C THR A 211 -16.06 -8.04 -21.66
N GLN A 212 -17.25 -7.72 -21.17
CA GLN A 212 -17.47 -7.51 -19.73
C GLN A 212 -17.10 -8.74 -18.91
N LYS A 213 -17.29 -9.95 -19.45
CA LYS A 213 -16.87 -11.22 -18.81
C LYS A 213 -15.35 -11.29 -18.66
N GLN A 214 -14.59 -10.92 -19.70
CA GLN A 214 -13.11 -10.89 -19.65
C GLN A 214 -12.60 -9.86 -18.63
N ILE A 215 -13.22 -8.68 -18.57
CA ILE A 215 -12.88 -7.67 -17.57
C ILE A 215 -13.12 -8.20 -16.16
N SER A 216 -14.30 -8.78 -15.89
CA SER A 216 -14.64 -9.33 -14.56
C SER A 216 -13.69 -10.45 -14.14
N ILE A 217 -13.41 -11.40 -15.05
CA ILE A 217 -12.44 -12.48 -14.79
C ILE A 217 -11.06 -11.90 -14.51
N SER A 218 -10.60 -10.91 -15.28
CA SER A 218 -9.29 -10.26 -15.05
C SER A 218 -9.22 -9.61 -13.68
N VAL A 219 -10.27 -8.91 -13.24
CA VAL A 219 -10.34 -8.29 -11.91
C VAL A 219 -10.26 -9.36 -10.81
N ILE A 220 -10.98 -10.47 -10.95
CA ILE A 220 -10.92 -11.58 -9.98
C ILE A 220 -9.49 -12.18 -9.92
N ILE A 221 -8.86 -12.41 -11.07
CA ILE A 221 -7.49 -12.90 -11.13
C ILE A 221 -6.55 -11.92 -10.39
N LEU A 222 -6.66 -10.61 -10.65
CA LEU A 222 -5.81 -9.62 -9.99
C LEU A 222 -6.03 -9.58 -8.47
N LEU A 223 -7.26 -9.72 -7.99
CA LEU A 223 -7.56 -9.81 -6.55
C LEU A 223 -6.95 -11.08 -5.92
N LEU A 224 -7.02 -12.24 -6.59
CA LEU A 224 -6.37 -13.46 -6.13
C LEU A 224 -4.83 -13.32 -6.09
N LEU A 225 -4.25 -12.61 -7.04
CA LEU A 225 -2.82 -12.30 -7.04
C LEU A 225 -2.41 -11.36 -5.90
N ILE A 226 -3.25 -10.36 -5.58
CA ILE A 226 -3.06 -9.50 -4.40
C ILE A 226 -3.18 -10.32 -3.12
N PHE A 227 -4.19 -11.16 -2.99
CA PHE A 227 -4.33 -12.07 -1.86
C PHE A 227 -3.04 -12.87 -1.65
N SER A 228 -2.58 -13.58 -2.66
CA SER A 228 -1.33 -14.36 -2.62
C SER A 228 -0.15 -13.53 -2.13
N LYS A 229 0.06 -12.38 -2.75
CA LYS A 229 1.17 -11.51 -2.43
C LYS A 229 1.10 -10.96 -0.99
N PHE A 230 -0.04 -10.38 -0.59
CA PHE A 230 -0.12 -9.69 0.70
C PHE A 230 -0.21 -10.66 1.87
N PHE A 231 -0.78 -11.85 1.69
CA PHE A 231 -0.70 -12.92 2.68
C PHE A 231 0.75 -13.39 2.89
N TYR A 232 1.49 -13.62 1.80
CA TYR A 232 2.90 -13.98 1.90
C TYR A 232 3.71 -12.86 2.54
N MET A 233 3.48 -11.61 2.15
CA MET A 233 4.15 -10.47 2.78
C MET A 233 3.82 -10.35 4.27
N ALA A 234 2.57 -10.60 4.67
CA ALA A 234 2.17 -10.60 6.07
C ALA A 234 2.92 -11.67 6.89
N SER A 235 3.16 -12.87 6.31
CA SER A 235 3.97 -13.89 7.00
C SER A 235 5.38 -13.39 7.30
N ILE A 236 5.99 -12.65 6.38
CA ILE A 236 7.33 -12.11 6.60
C ILE A 236 7.30 -10.93 7.58
N THR A 237 6.47 -9.93 7.33
CA THR A 237 6.48 -8.71 8.13
C THR A 237 6.06 -8.93 9.59
N SER A 238 5.23 -9.95 9.85
CA SER A 238 4.73 -10.23 11.20
C SER A 238 5.48 -11.35 11.93
N TYR A 239 6.02 -12.34 11.19
CA TYR A 239 6.49 -13.57 11.83
C TYR A 239 7.93 -13.95 11.48
N PHE A 240 8.61 -13.25 10.57
CA PHE A 240 9.97 -13.61 10.16
C PHE A 240 11.00 -13.56 11.28
N GLN A 241 10.87 -12.61 12.18
CA GLN A 241 11.74 -12.50 13.34
C GLN A 241 11.62 -13.77 14.21
N PHE A 242 10.43 -14.15 14.56
CA PHE A 242 10.17 -15.37 15.36
C PHE A 242 10.70 -16.60 14.63
N TYR A 243 10.40 -16.75 13.33
CA TYR A 243 10.89 -17.85 12.51
C TYR A 243 12.42 -17.98 12.54
N THR A 244 13.13 -16.86 12.39
CA THR A 244 14.59 -16.89 12.34
C THR A 244 15.22 -17.09 13.70
N MET A 245 14.60 -16.57 14.77
CA MET A 245 15.03 -16.79 16.14
C MET A 245 14.83 -18.26 16.55
N ASP A 246 13.66 -18.82 16.29
CA ASP A 246 13.32 -20.20 16.67
C ASP A 246 14.16 -21.21 15.88
N LYS A 247 14.29 -21.02 14.57
CA LYS A 247 14.96 -21.97 13.70
C LYS A 247 16.48 -21.93 13.77
N PHE A 248 17.05 -20.73 13.91
CA PHE A 248 18.52 -20.54 13.81
C PHE A 248 19.17 -20.09 15.11
N GLY A 249 18.38 -19.84 16.17
CA GLY A 249 18.91 -19.38 17.44
C GLY A 249 19.62 -18.00 17.38
N ILE A 250 19.25 -17.16 16.39
CA ILE A 250 19.84 -15.80 16.26
C ILE A 250 19.18 -14.83 17.25
N THR A 251 19.86 -13.74 17.53
CA THR A 251 19.34 -12.69 18.42
C THR A 251 18.23 -11.89 17.74
N GLU A 252 17.37 -11.25 18.55
CA GLU A 252 16.30 -10.35 18.05
C GLU A 252 16.87 -9.26 17.15
N VAL A 253 18.01 -8.66 17.51
CA VAL A 253 18.67 -7.62 16.69
C VAL A 253 19.05 -8.17 15.31
N GLN A 254 19.61 -9.38 15.25
CA GLN A 254 19.96 -10.02 13.98
C GLN A 254 18.71 -10.30 13.14
N ALA A 255 17.63 -10.79 13.75
CA ALA A 255 16.37 -11.04 13.08
C ALA A 255 15.77 -9.75 12.48
N GLN A 256 15.85 -8.64 13.22
CA GLN A 256 15.43 -7.31 12.73
C GLN A 256 16.28 -6.83 11.54
N ILE A 257 17.57 -7.10 11.52
CA ILE A 257 18.45 -6.76 10.39
C ILE A 257 18.02 -7.53 9.13
N TYR A 258 17.70 -8.82 9.23
CA TYR A 258 17.17 -9.58 8.10
C TYR A 258 15.82 -9.04 7.60
N LEU A 259 14.92 -8.65 8.51
CA LEU A 259 13.66 -8.00 8.14
C LEU A 259 13.91 -6.65 7.45
N PHE A 260 14.87 -5.86 7.92
CA PHE A 260 15.28 -4.62 7.26
C PHE A 260 15.77 -4.89 5.82
N TYR A 261 16.59 -5.91 5.59
CA TYR A 261 17.02 -6.28 4.24
C TYR A 261 15.85 -6.59 3.32
N PHE A 262 14.84 -7.30 3.83
CA PHE A 262 13.62 -7.56 3.08
C PHE A 262 12.88 -6.27 2.72
N LEU A 263 12.62 -5.41 3.69
CA LEU A 263 11.89 -4.15 3.49
C LEU A 263 12.62 -3.19 2.55
N PHE A 264 13.94 -3.12 2.65
CA PHE A 264 14.77 -2.35 1.73
C PHE A 264 14.69 -2.90 0.29
N ALA A 265 14.76 -4.22 0.14
CA ALA A 265 14.59 -4.88 -1.15
C ALA A 265 13.18 -4.65 -1.73
N VAL A 266 12.13 -4.63 -0.89
CA VAL A 266 10.76 -4.29 -1.27
C VAL A 266 10.68 -2.88 -1.86
N ALA A 267 11.32 -1.90 -1.27
CA ALA A 267 11.33 -0.53 -1.77
C ALA A 267 11.96 -0.45 -3.18
N ILE A 268 13.12 -1.06 -3.36
CA ILE A 268 13.83 -1.12 -4.65
C ILE A 268 12.99 -1.88 -5.69
N GLY A 269 12.47 -3.06 -5.34
CA GLY A 269 11.67 -3.90 -6.23
C GLY A 269 10.40 -3.20 -6.70
N THR A 270 9.75 -2.42 -5.84
CA THR A 270 8.59 -1.60 -6.18
C THR A 270 8.92 -0.59 -7.29
N LEU A 271 10.08 0.08 -7.21
CA LEU A 271 10.53 1.02 -8.25
C LEU A 271 10.83 0.31 -9.58
N LEU A 272 11.58 -0.80 -9.50
CA LEU A 272 11.92 -1.60 -10.67
C LEU A 272 10.65 -2.14 -11.37
N GLY A 273 9.66 -2.58 -10.61
CA GLY A 273 8.37 -3.04 -11.12
C GLY A 273 7.64 -2.00 -11.96
N GLY A 274 7.68 -0.74 -11.55
CA GLY A 274 7.10 0.36 -12.32
C GLY A 274 7.82 0.61 -13.64
N PHE A 275 9.15 0.66 -13.59
CA PHE A 275 9.96 0.85 -14.80
C PHE A 275 9.78 -0.31 -15.79
N PHE A 276 9.87 -1.53 -15.33
CA PHE A 276 9.70 -2.72 -16.19
C PHE A 276 8.26 -2.89 -16.66
N GLY A 277 7.26 -2.50 -15.85
CA GLY A 277 5.85 -2.53 -16.22
C GLY A 277 5.52 -1.67 -17.43
N ASP A 278 6.11 -0.49 -17.52
CA ASP A 278 5.94 0.38 -18.67
C ASP A 278 6.75 -0.09 -19.89
N LYS A 279 7.93 -0.70 -19.69
CA LYS A 279 8.81 -1.15 -20.78
C LYS A 279 8.37 -2.50 -21.37
N PHE A 280 8.15 -3.50 -20.54
CA PHE A 280 7.87 -4.88 -20.99
C PHE A 280 6.39 -5.22 -20.98
N GLY A 281 5.55 -4.42 -20.28
CA GLY A 281 4.11 -4.59 -20.14
C GLY A 281 3.71 -5.21 -18.79
N ARG A 282 2.59 -4.75 -18.27
CA ARG A 282 2.12 -5.05 -16.92
C ARG A 282 1.88 -6.54 -16.71
N LYS A 283 1.25 -7.24 -17.66
CA LYS A 283 0.99 -8.68 -17.58
C LYS A 283 2.25 -9.47 -17.27
N TYR A 284 3.35 -9.20 -17.98
CA TYR A 284 4.59 -9.96 -17.82
C TYR A 284 5.28 -9.65 -16.49
N VAL A 285 5.24 -8.39 -16.04
CA VAL A 285 5.78 -8.00 -14.74
C VAL A 285 4.97 -8.66 -13.61
N ILE A 286 3.63 -8.66 -13.70
CA ILE A 286 2.76 -9.33 -12.72
C ILE A 286 3.09 -10.82 -12.66
N TRP A 287 3.16 -11.46 -13.81
CA TRP A 287 3.45 -12.90 -13.90
C TRP A 287 4.82 -13.24 -13.30
N PHE A 288 5.87 -12.53 -13.74
CA PHE A 288 7.22 -12.72 -13.24
C PHE A 288 7.35 -12.42 -11.74
N SER A 289 6.70 -11.35 -11.26
CA SER A 289 6.81 -10.95 -9.86
C SER A 289 6.22 -11.97 -8.89
N ILE A 290 5.11 -12.57 -9.22
CA ILE A 290 4.46 -13.49 -8.30
C ILE A 290 4.97 -14.91 -8.53
N LEU A 291 4.88 -15.42 -9.77
CA LEU A 291 5.33 -16.78 -10.08
C LEU A 291 6.86 -16.92 -10.00
N GLY A 292 7.62 -15.89 -10.41
CA GLY A 292 9.09 -15.90 -10.32
C GLY A 292 9.62 -15.91 -8.89
N ALA A 293 8.82 -15.45 -7.90
CA ALA A 293 9.17 -15.61 -6.50
C ALA A 293 8.93 -17.04 -5.98
N ALA A 294 8.06 -17.83 -6.61
CA ALA A 294 7.67 -19.15 -6.12
C ALA A 294 8.85 -20.12 -5.86
N PRO A 295 9.82 -20.32 -6.77
CA PRO A 295 10.95 -21.20 -6.48
C PRO A 295 11.76 -20.75 -5.27
N LEU A 296 11.92 -19.43 -5.07
CA LEU A 296 12.67 -18.88 -3.94
C LEU A 296 11.89 -19.09 -2.62
N THR A 297 10.57 -18.87 -2.65
CA THR A 297 9.74 -19.06 -1.46
C THR A 297 9.64 -20.54 -1.06
N LEU A 298 9.58 -21.46 -2.02
CA LEU A 298 9.55 -22.90 -1.77
C LEU A 298 10.86 -23.41 -1.18
N VAL A 299 12.00 -22.82 -1.53
CA VAL A 299 13.32 -23.21 -1.02
C VAL A 299 13.59 -22.59 0.36
N LEU A 300 13.03 -21.42 0.67
CA LEU A 300 13.29 -20.66 1.91
C LEU A 300 13.16 -21.49 3.20
N PRO A 301 12.14 -22.35 3.38
CA PRO A 301 12.00 -23.14 4.61
C PRO A 301 13.09 -24.21 4.82
N TYR A 302 13.89 -24.53 3.81
CA TYR A 302 14.85 -25.66 3.84
C TYR A 302 16.31 -25.25 3.89
N VAL A 303 16.62 -23.95 3.86
CA VAL A 303 18.00 -23.45 3.82
C VAL A 303 18.48 -22.95 5.18
N GLY A 304 19.81 -22.82 5.31
CA GLY A 304 20.44 -22.18 6.46
C GLY A 304 20.34 -20.66 6.45
N ILE A 305 20.80 -20.04 7.54
CA ILE A 305 20.61 -18.60 7.79
C ILE A 305 21.27 -17.72 6.70
N GLU A 306 22.42 -18.08 6.19
CA GLU A 306 23.13 -17.32 5.16
C GLU A 306 22.31 -17.22 3.87
N TRP A 307 21.80 -18.35 3.39
CA TRP A 307 20.94 -18.40 2.22
C TRP A 307 19.57 -17.78 2.47
N THR A 308 19.05 -17.87 3.70
CA THR A 308 17.82 -17.18 4.10
C THR A 308 17.96 -15.67 3.85
N GLY A 309 19.11 -15.06 4.21
CA GLY A 309 19.37 -13.66 3.96
C GLY A 309 19.37 -13.29 2.48
N VAL A 310 20.00 -14.11 1.62
CA VAL A 310 20.00 -13.90 0.17
C VAL A 310 18.60 -14.06 -0.41
N LEU A 311 17.89 -15.12 -0.04
CA LEU A 311 16.56 -15.43 -0.57
C LEU A 311 15.55 -14.35 -0.18
N ILE A 312 15.59 -13.84 1.06
CA ILE A 312 14.64 -12.83 1.52
C ILE A 312 14.79 -11.50 0.76
N ILE A 313 16.03 -11.13 0.40
CA ILE A 313 16.31 -9.97 -0.46
C ILE A 313 15.72 -10.20 -1.86
N LEU A 314 15.99 -11.34 -2.48
CA LEU A 314 15.50 -11.66 -3.82
C LEU A 314 13.96 -11.75 -3.85
N ILE A 315 13.35 -12.37 -2.85
CA ILE A 315 11.88 -12.44 -2.70
C ILE A 315 11.30 -11.03 -2.57
N GLY A 316 11.90 -10.20 -1.72
CA GLY A 316 11.48 -8.80 -1.54
C GLY A 316 11.53 -8.01 -2.84
N LEU A 317 12.64 -8.09 -3.59
CA LEU A 317 12.81 -7.42 -4.89
C LEU A 317 11.76 -7.87 -5.91
N ILE A 318 11.59 -9.17 -6.08
CA ILE A 318 10.74 -9.75 -7.11
C ILE A 318 9.27 -9.53 -6.76
N LEU A 319 8.84 -9.94 -5.58
CA LEU A 319 7.42 -9.94 -5.20
C LEU A 319 6.84 -8.53 -5.08
N SER A 320 7.64 -7.54 -4.67
CA SER A 320 7.17 -6.17 -4.49
C SER A 320 6.86 -5.47 -5.82
N SER A 321 7.50 -5.86 -6.91
CA SER A 321 7.31 -5.25 -8.22
C SER A 321 5.90 -5.48 -8.81
N ALA A 322 5.12 -6.43 -8.28
CA ALA A 322 3.78 -6.75 -8.76
C ALA A 322 2.75 -5.65 -8.54
N PHE A 323 2.72 -5.01 -7.35
CA PHE A 323 1.57 -4.19 -6.95
C PHE A 323 1.34 -2.95 -7.84
N PRO A 324 2.35 -2.14 -8.18
CA PRO A 324 2.15 -1.02 -9.11
C PRO A 324 1.63 -1.47 -10.48
N ALA A 325 2.15 -2.60 -10.98
CA ALA A 325 1.72 -3.17 -12.25
C ALA A 325 0.28 -3.69 -12.20
N ILE A 326 -0.12 -4.37 -11.12
CA ILE A 326 -1.49 -4.86 -10.88
C ILE A 326 -2.46 -3.69 -10.85
N LEU A 327 -2.14 -2.65 -10.07
CA LEU A 327 -3.00 -1.48 -9.93
C LEU A 327 -3.23 -0.77 -11.26
N VAL A 328 -2.14 -0.52 -12.02
CA VAL A 328 -2.25 0.13 -13.33
C VAL A 328 -3.01 -0.75 -14.32
N TYR A 329 -2.78 -2.07 -14.33
CA TYR A 329 -3.51 -3.00 -15.18
C TYR A 329 -5.03 -2.93 -14.87
N ALA A 330 -5.40 -2.93 -13.58
CA ALA A 330 -6.79 -2.81 -13.16
C ALA A 330 -7.42 -1.44 -13.56
N GLN A 331 -6.66 -0.35 -13.44
CA GLN A 331 -7.08 0.99 -13.89
C GLN A 331 -7.27 1.05 -15.41
N GLU A 332 -6.47 0.32 -16.18
CA GLU A 332 -6.60 0.22 -17.64
C GLU A 332 -7.78 -0.66 -18.07
N LEU A 333 -8.18 -1.65 -17.28
CA LEU A 333 -9.41 -2.42 -17.50
C LEU A 333 -10.68 -1.57 -17.30
N LEU A 334 -10.66 -0.64 -16.35
CA LEU A 334 -11.81 0.18 -15.94
C LEU A 334 -11.47 1.67 -15.89
N PRO A 335 -11.06 2.29 -17.03
CA PRO A 335 -10.50 3.63 -17.04
C PRO A 335 -11.48 4.73 -16.67
N LYS A 336 -12.79 4.45 -16.67
CA LYS A 336 -13.85 5.37 -16.20
C LYS A 336 -14.06 5.33 -14.67
N LYS A 337 -13.44 4.39 -13.97
CA LYS A 337 -13.65 4.11 -12.54
C LYS A 337 -12.33 4.06 -11.76
N LEU A 338 -11.42 5.02 -12.04
CA LEU A 338 -10.06 5.01 -11.49
C LEU A 338 -10.02 5.02 -9.95
N GLY A 339 -10.84 5.84 -9.32
CA GLY A 339 -10.91 5.94 -7.86
C GLY A 339 -11.49 4.69 -7.22
N MET A 340 -12.59 4.16 -7.79
CA MET A 340 -13.20 2.91 -7.30
C MET A 340 -12.21 1.74 -7.40
N VAL A 341 -11.53 1.61 -8.53
CA VAL A 341 -10.53 0.54 -8.76
C VAL A 341 -9.37 0.70 -7.80
N SER A 342 -8.81 1.90 -7.68
CA SER A 342 -7.71 2.15 -6.75
C SER A 342 -8.13 1.84 -5.31
N GLY A 343 -9.31 2.32 -4.90
CA GLY A 343 -9.85 2.06 -3.57
C GLY A 343 -10.09 0.57 -3.29
N LEU A 344 -10.63 -0.17 -4.28
CA LEU A 344 -10.83 -1.61 -4.15
C LEU A 344 -9.48 -2.34 -3.96
N PHE A 345 -8.48 -2.02 -4.78
CA PHE A 345 -7.21 -2.73 -4.79
C PHE A 345 -6.34 -2.39 -3.57
N TYR A 346 -6.29 -1.12 -3.15
CA TYR A 346 -5.61 -0.73 -1.90
C TYR A 346 -6.34 -1.27 -0.67
N GLY A 347 -7.67 -1.10 -0.61
CA GLY A 347 -8.47 -1.59 0.51
C GLY A 347 -8.36 -3.11 0.66
N PHE A 348 -8.42 -3.85 -0.45
CA PHE A 348 -8.25 -5.30 -0.44
C PHE A 348 -6.82 -5.71 -0.02
N ALA A 349 -5.80 -5.02 -0.52
CA ALA A 349 -4.41 -5.28 -0.17
C ALA A 349 -4.15 -5.12 1.34
N PHE A 350 -4.59 -4.00 1.92
CA PHE A 350 -4.43 -3.74 3.35
C PHE A 350 -5.29 -4.69 4.20
N GLY A 351 -6.54 -4.93 3.76
CA GLY A 351 -7.42 -5.89 4.43
C GLY A 351 -6.82 -7.31 4.46
N MET A 352 -6.24 -7.75 3.34
CA MET A 352 -5.60 -9.08 3.25
C MET A 352 -4.30 -9.15 4.05
N GLY A 353 -3.53 -8.06 4.14
CA GLY A 353 -2.37 -7.98 5.01
C GLY A 353 -2.74 -8.16 6.49
N GLY A 354 -3.75 -7.43 6.97
CA GLY A 354 -4.24 -7.53 8.34
C GLY A 354 -4.87 -8.90 8.66
N LEU A 355 -5.74 -9.38 7.77
CA LEU A 355 -6.37 -10.70 7.91
C LEU A 355 -5.32 -11.81 7.85
N GLY A 356 -4.34 -11.70 6.95
CA GLY A 356 -3.23 -12.64 6.83
C GLY A 356 -2.44 -12.73 8.12
N SER A 357 -2.04 -11.59 8.69
CA SER A 357 -1.32 -11.56 9.97
C SER A 357 -2.11 -12.26 11.08
N ALA A 358 -3.41 -11.94 11.25
CA ALA A 358 -4.23 -12.53 12.28
C ALA A 358 -4.41 -14.06 12.12
N LEU A 359 -4.74 -14.52 10.91
CA LEU A 359 -4.95 -15.95 10.64
C LEU A 359 -3.66 -16.75 10.74
N LEU A 360 -2.53 -16.20 10.27
CA LEU A 360 -1.24 -16.87 10.35
C LEU A 360 -0.72 -16.93 11.79
N GLY A 361 -1.00 -15.90 12.62
CA GLY A 361 -0.71 -15.94 14.04
C GLY A 361 -1.47 -17.03 14.77
N PHE A 362 -2.78 -17.12 14.53
CA PHE A 362 -3.60 -18.20 15.10
C PHE A 362 -3.12 -19.60 14.65
N LEU A 363 -2.65 -19.71 13.39
CA LEU A 363 -2.07 -20.95 12.88
C LEU A 363 -0.74 -21.27 13.56
N ALA A 364 0.11 -20.25 13.76
CA ALA A 364 1.40 -20.39 14.44
C ALA A 364 1.23 -20.87 15.89
N ASP A 365 0.28 -20.27 16.64
CA ASP A 365 -0.04 -20.67 18.01
C ASP A 365 -0.49 -22.13 18.13
N LYS A 366 -1.19 -22.64 17.11
CA LYS A 366 -1.69 -24.03 17.09
C LYS A 366 -0.70 -25.04 16.53
N THR A 367 0.31 -24.60 15.81
CA THR A 367 1.27 -25.47 15.11
C THR A 367 2.70 -25.04 15.42
N SER A 368 3.29 -24.26 14.54
CA SER A 368 4.58 -23.60 14.71
C SER A 368 4.77 -22.50 13.67
N VAL A 369 5.68 -21.57 13.91
CA VAL A 369 6.05 -20.53 12.92
C VAL A 369 6.68 -21.16 11.69
N GLU A 370 7.44 -22.24 11.82
CA GLU A 370 8.01 -22.98 10.67
C GLU A 370 6.93 -23.55 9.76
N TYR A 371 5.85 -24.10 10.34
CA TYR A 371 4.72 -24.62 9.57
C TYR A 371 3.99 -23.50 8.81
N VAL A 372 3.86 -22.33 9.40
CA VAL A 372 3.32 -21.13 8.71
C VAL A 372 4.17 -20.80 7.48
N TYR A 373 5.50 -20.79 7.61
CA TYR A 373 6.40 -20.53 6.48
C TYR A 373 6.30 -21.60 5.39
N PHE A 374 6.20 -22.87 5.80
CA PHE A 374 5.99 -23.98 4.86
C PHE A 374 4.71 -23.78 4.03
N ILE A 375 3.56 -23.51 4.67
CA ILE A 375 2.29 -23.28 3.96
C ILE A 375 2.37 -22.01 3.09
N CYS A 376 2.86 -20.90 3.62
CA CYS A 376 2.96 -19.65 2.89
C CYS A 376 3.87 -19.74 1.67
N SER A 377 4.86 -20.63 1.67
CA SER A 377 5.78 -20.84 0.54
C SER A 377 5.07 -21.20 -0.77
N PHE A 378 3.89 -21.82 -0.69
CA PHE A 378 3.07 -22.20 -1.86
C PHE A 378 2.21 -21.04 -2.40
N LEU A 379 1.99 -19.97 -1.65
CA LEU A 379 1.13 -18.87 -2.08
C LEU A 379 1.54 -18.25 -3.42
N PRO A 380 2.83 -18.03 -3.73
CA PRO A 380 3.24 -17.46 -5.02
C PRO A 380 2.94 -18.34 -6.22
N LEU A 381 2.66 -19.66 -6.04
CA LEU A 381 2.20 -20.52 -7.13
C LEU A 381 0.84 -20.08 -7.71
N ILE A 382 0.03 -19.35 -6.94
CA ILE A 382 -1.19 -18.71 -7.45
C ILE A 382 -0.87 -17.78 -8.64
N GLY A 383 0.39 -17.32 -8.74
CA GLY A 383 0.88 -16.56 -9.89
C GLY A 383 0.67 -17.24 -11.25
N LEU A 384 0.49 -18.56 -11.30
CA LEU A 384 0.14 -19.29 -12.54
C LEU A 384 -1.12 -18.73 -13.20
N ILE A 385 -2.11 -18.28 -12.43
CA ILE A 385 -3.35 -17.73 -12.98
C ILE A 385 -3.16 -16.43 -13.77
N ALA A 386 -2.03 -15.71 -13.58
CA ALA A 386 -1.72 -14.52 -14.35
C ALA A 386 -1.55 -14.80 -15.86
N TYR A 387 -1.32 -16.05 -16.23
CA TYR A 387 -1.29 -16.48 -17.63
C TYR A 387 -2.60 -16.11 -18.36
N PHE A 388 -3.73 -16.23 -17.69
CA PHE A 388 -5.05 -15.97 -18.25
C PHE A 388 -5.41 -14.49 -18.39
N LEU A 389 -4.56 -13.57 -17.89
CA LEU A 389 -4.75 -12.14 -18.11
C LEU A 389 -4.57 -11.81 -19.61
N PRO A 390 -5.46 -11.03 -20.24
CA PRO A 390 -5.26 -10.55 -21.60
C PRO A 390 -4.05 -9.58 -21.69
N ASP A 391 -3.38 -9.53 -22.84
CA ASP A 391 -2.32 -8.54 -23.07
C ASP A 391 -2.95 -7.25 -23.58
N LEU A 392 -2.99 -6.21 -22.74
CA LEU A 392 -3.60 -4.92 -23.06
C LEU A 392 -2.76 -4.07 -24.04
N ARG A 393 -1.54 -4.51 -24.39
CA ARG A 393 -0.67 -3.81 -25.35
C ARG A 393 -0.96 -4.18 -26.81
N LYS A 394 -1.63 -5.31 -27.02
CA LYS A 394 -1.94 -5.78 -28.38
C LYS A 394 -3.07 -4.91 -28.96
N LYS A 395 -2.70 -3.82 -29.60
CA LYS A 395 -3.39 -3.18 -30.73
C LYS A 395 -2.39 -2.74 -31.77
#